data_2d1258a8c7027f1083634726050ae823
#
_entry.id   2d1258a8c7027f1083634726050ae823
#
_cell.length_a   1.000
_cell.length_b   1.000
_cell.length_c   1.000
_cell.angle_alpha   90.00
_cell.angle_beta   90.00
_cell.angle_gamma   90.00
#
_symmetry.space_group_name_H-M   'P 1'
#
loop_
_entity.id
_entity.type
_entity.pdbx_description
1 polymer ?
#
loop_
_entity_poly.entity_id
_entity_poly.type
_entity_poly.pdbx_seq_one_letter_code
_entity_poly.pdbx_strand_id
1 'polypeptide(L)'
;YDGMVLCQYRDITQRSNVKRQLEQANLTLRAIQKVAQIGQWTYNTKQNIFHYLGYTGVLCEENVQNLAIEKYVELIVEEDRQSFMEWCRVNEKELNMESISYRVRLNGEIFYMRIQTYLREQRSDGSFNIEGYIQNITDIQHRRNDINTLTHAINNAKESIFAAKPDGTIIFANRRFLYNHGISENEDISQLKIYNVAADMPTQEAWNERCKDVIHGGSSNFVAHHPSKINKGILAYEGTMYNVTNDSGEESYWSFAHDISERIRYEAQIKRLNQIMDTTINNLPAGIVVKEINNDFRYIYRNREAYNRDLYKND
;
A
#
# COMPACT_ATOMS: atom_id res chain seq x y z
N TYR A 1 -86.06 21.63 17.99
CA TYR A 1 -84.76 21.14 18.45
C TYR A 1 -83.70 22.05 17.86
N ASP A 2 -83.28 23.07 18.62
CA ASP A 2 -82.08 23.85 18.29
C ASP A 2 -80.82 22.98 18.53
N GLY A 3 -80.28 22.41 17.48
CA GLY A 3 -79.04 21.59 17.56
C GLY A 3 -77.85 22.45 17.82
N MET A 4 -77.34 22.50 19.06
CA MET A 4 -76.07 23.07 19.38
C MET A 4 -74.92 22.06 19.09
N VAL A 5 -73.90 22.48 18.33
CA VAL A 5 -72.70 21.70 18.07
C VAL A 5 -71.56 22.28 18.93
N LEU A 6 -71.05 21.49 19.84
CA LEU A 6 -69.88 21.85 20.61
C LEU A 6 -68.60 21.47 19.81
N CYS A 7 -67.87 22.47 19.39
CA CYS A 7 -66.61 22.27 18.73
C CYS A 7 -65.43 22.55 19.71
N GLN A 8 -64.60 21.56 19.93
CA GLN A 8 -63.35 21.72 20.70
C GLN A 8 -62.14 21.76 19.78
N TYR A 9 -61.44 22.84 19.79
CA TYR A 9 -60.20 22.99 19.01
C TYR A 9 -59.00 22.81 19.94
N ARG A 10 -58.03 22.04 19.48
CA ARG A 10 -56.76 21.88 20.16
C ARG A 10 -55.63 22.28 19.20
N ASP A 11 -54.83 23.26 19.58
CA ASP A 11 -53.64 23.58 18.81
C ASP A 11 -52.61 22.45 18.92
N ILE A 12 -52.28 21.81 17.80
CA ILE A 12 -51.36 20.69 17.71
C ILE A 12 -50.07 21.08 16.94
N THR A 13 -49.86 22.37 16.63
CA THR A 13 -48.78 22.89 15.82
C THR A 13 -47.42 22.51 16.43
N GLN A 14 -47.21 22.73 17.71
CA GLN A 14 -45.97 22.39 18.40
C GLN A 14 -45.69 20.88 18.35
N ARG A 15 -46.72 20.04 18.60
CA ARG A 15 -46.61 18.58 18.57
C ARG A 15 -46.30 18.09 17.16
N SER A 16 -46.91 18.67 16.14
CA SER A 16 -46.68 18.34 14.74
C SER A 16 -45.27 18.73 14.30
N ASN A 17 -44.76 19.91 14.71
CA ASN A 17 -43.42 20.37 14.42
C ASN A 17 -42.34 19.46 15.06
N VAL A 18 -42.53 19.11 16.34
CA VAL A 18 -41.61 18.17 17.04
C VAL A 18 -41.60 16.79 16.36
N LYS A 19 -42.78 16.28 16.01
CA LYS A 19 -42.88 15.01 15.29
C LYS A 19 -42.13 15.05 13.95
N ARG A 20 -42.35 16.12 13.16
CA ARG A 20 -41.67 16.29 11.87
C ARG A 20 -40.15 16.41 12.00
N GLN A 21 -39.67 17.15 13.02
CA GLN A 21 -38.23 17.26 13.31
C GLN A 21 -37.62 15.90 13.71
N LEU A 22 -38.34 15.12 14.52
CA LEU A 22 -37.89 13.77 14.91
C LEU A 22 -37.86 12.82 13.70
N GLU A 23 -38.87 12.85 12.83
CA GLU A 23 -38.90 12.05 11.61
C GLU A 23 -37.75 12.40 10.67
N GLN A 24 -37.47 13.70 10.51
CA GLN A 24 -36.36 14.17 9.71
C GLN A 24 -34.97 13.77 10.30
N ALA A 25 -34.82 13.90 11.60
CA ALA A 25 -33.59 13.45 12.29
C ALA A 25 -33.38 11.94 12.14
N ASN A 26 -34.45 11.14 12.29
CA ASN A 26 -34.37 9.69 12.08
C ASN A 26 -34.00 9.30 10.65
N LEU A 27 -34.56 9.99 9.65
CA LEU A 27 -34.20 9.75 8.24
C LEU A 27 -32.72 10.07 7.97
N THR A 28 -32.25 11.19 8.52
CA THR A 28 -30.83 11.59 8.41
C THR A 28 -29.93 10.56 9.08
N LEU A 29 -30.26 10.11 10.30
CA LEU A 29 -29.48 9.08 11.01
C LEU A 29 -29.42 7.77 10.22
N ARG A 30 -30.55 7.30 9.67
CA ARG A 30 -30.59 6.09 8.84
C ARG A 30 -29.73 6.24 7.58
N ALA A 31 -29.74 7.40 6.94
CA ALA A 31 -28.89 7.67 5.78
C ALA A 31 -27.39 7.61 6.13
N ILE A 32 -27.01 8.23 7.26
CA ILE A 32 -25.63 8.19 7.78
C ILE A 32 -25.22 6.75 8.11
N GLN A 33 -26.05 6.00 8.81
CA GLN A 33 -25.78 4.61 9.16
C GLN A 33 -25.57 3.74 7.92
N LYS A 34 -26.38 3.95 6.87
CA LYS A 34 -26.25 3.23 5.60
C LYS A 34 -24.94 3.55 4.88
N VAL A 35 -24.57 4.83 4.77
CA VAL A 35 -23.32 5.26 4.11
C VAL A 35 -22.11 4.78 4.89
N ALA A 36 -22.14 4.87 6.22
CA ALA A 36 -21.04 4.45 7.09
C ALA A 36 -21.01 2.93 7.35
N GLN A 37 -22.01 2.18 6.86
CA GLN A 37 -22.18 0.74 7.11
C GLN A 37 -22.16 0.41 8.62
N ILE A 38 -22.86 1.23 9.42
CA ILE A 38 -22.94 1.10 10.87
C ILE A 38 -24.32 0.63 11.28
N GLY A 39 -24.40 -0.45 12.04
CA GLY A 39 -25.58 -0.90 12.75
C GLY A 39 -25.48 -0.63 14.25
N GLN A 40 -26.63 -0.51 14.89
CA GLN A 40 -26.73 -0.51 16.36
C GLN A 40 -27.07 -1.94 16.81
N TRP A 41 -26.59 -2.32 17.97
CA TRP A 41 -26.96 -3.58 18.58
C TRP A 41 -27.31 -3.37 20.05
N THR A 42 -28.19 -4.22 20.55
CA THR A 42 -28.50 -4.34 21.97
C THR A 42 -28.41 -5.81 22.38
N TYR A 43 -27.89 -6.07 23.57
CA TYR A 43 -27.78 -7.40 24.13
C TYR A 43 -28.41 -7.45 25.51
N ASN A 44 -29.34 -8.39 25.71
CA ASN A 44 -29.94 -8.63 27.01
C ASN A 44 -29.31 -9.87 27.64
N THR A 45 -28.67 -9.68 28.79
CA THR A 45 -27.91 -10.76 29.47
C THR A 45 -28.80 -11.89 30.00
N LYS A 46 -30.10 -11.65 30.24
CA LYS A 46 -31.02 -12.70 30.71
C LYS A 46 -31.59 -13.53 29.57
N GLN A 47 -31.89 -12.86 28.45
CA GLN A 47 -32.45 -13.53 27.27
C GLN A 47 -31.37 -14.16 26.40
N ASN A 48 -30.15 -13.72 26.56
CA ASN A 48 -28.99 -14.16 25.76
C ASN A 48 -29.18 -13.91 24.25
N ILE A 49 -29.83 -12.78 23.93
CA ILE A 49 -30.17 -12.40 22.56
C ILE A 49 -29.55 -11.08 22.16
N PHE A 50 -28.92 -11.06 21.01
CA PHE A 50 -28.51 -9.86 20.29
C PHE A 50 -29.64 -9.38 19.39
N HIS A 51 -29.99 -8.11 19.53
CA HIS A 51 -30.86 -7.40 18.60
C HIS A 51 -30.00 -6.49 17.72
N TYR A 52 -30.15 -6.57 16.43
CA TYR A 52 -29.54 -5.67 15.47
C TYR A 52 -30.52 -4.69 14.91
N LEU A 53 -30.15 -3.43 14.87
CA LEU A 53 -30.90 -2.34 14.26
C LEU A 53 -29.99 -1.56 13.31
N GLY A 54 -30.39 -1.38 12.06
CA GLY A 54 -29.66 -0.57 11.08
C GLY A 54 -29.04 -1.38 9.94
N TYR A 55 -28.12 -0.76 9.22
CA TYR A 55 -27.56 -1.27 7.97
C TYR A 55 -26.07 -1.55 8.09
N THR A 56 -25.69 -2.79 8.27
CA THR A 56 -24.27 -3.20 8.21
C THR A 56 -23.85 -3.69 6.82
N GLY A 57 -24.78 -3.82 5.90
CA GLY A 57 -24.54 -4.42 4.59
C GLY A 57 -24.35 -5.94 4.60
N VAL A 58 -24.24 -6.54 5.78
CA VAL A 58 -23.87 -7.95 5.95
C VAL A 58 -24.90 -8.72 6.77
N LEU A 59 -25.36 -8.19 7.90
CA LEU A 59 -26.21 -8.92 8.85
C LEU A 59 -27.69 -8.56 8.78
N CYS A 60 -28.06 -7.35 8.32
CA CYS A 60 -29.44 -6.88 8.22
C CYS A 60 -29.59 -5.83 7.14
N GLU A 61 -30.44 -6.04 6.18
CA GLU A 61 -30.71 -5.00 5.18
C GLU A 61 -31.79 -3.99 5.60
N GLU A 62 -32.77 -4.32 6.43
CA GLU A 62 -33.81 -3.37 6.86
C GLU A 62 -34.61 -3.83 8.09
N ASN A 63 -34.37 -4.99 8.67
CA ASN A 63 -35.13 -5.54 9.77
C ASN A 63 -34.32 -5.82 11.02
N VAL A 64 -34.94 -5.71 12.17
CA VAL A 64 -34.40 -6.15 13.46
C VAL A 64 -34.20 -7.66 13.43
N GLN A 65 -32.97 -8.11 13.45
CA GLN A 65 -32.67 -9.53 13.65
C GLN A 65 -32.39 -9.82 15.12
N ASN A 66 -33.06 -10.84 15.63
CA ASN A 66 -32.83 -11.37 16.97
C ASN A 66 -32.01 -12.66 16.82
N LEU A 67 -30.78 -12.65 17.27
CA LEU A 67 -29.87 -13.81 17.22
C LEU A 67 -29.46 -14.20 18.62
N ALA A 68 -29.64 -15.49 18.98
CA ALA A 68 -28.98 -16.02 20.16
C ALA A 68 -27.45 -15.87 20.00
N ILE A 69 -26.76 -15.54 21.09
CA ILE A 69 -25.31 -15.28 21.04
C ILE A 69 -24.54 -16.48 20.49
N GLU A 70 -24.95 -17.69 20.80
CA GLU A 70 -24.35 -18.94 20.35
C GLU A 70 -24.36 -19.02 18.81
N LYS A 71 -25.52 -18.70 18.19
CA LYS A 71 -25.65 -18.65 16.73
C LYS A 71 -24.82 -17.56 16.10
N TYR A 72 -24.68 -16.44 16.78
CA TYR A 72 -23.81 -15.38 16.29
C TYR A 72 -22.34 -15.79 16.32
N VAL A 73 -21.91 -16.42 17.41
CA VAL A 73 -20.54 -16.93 17.55
C VAL A 73 -20.21 -18.00 16.49
N GLU A 74 -21.18 -18.79 16.04
CA GLU A 74 -20.99 -19.74 14.95
C GLU A 74 -20.62 -19.07 13.64
N LEU A 75 -21.11 -17.85 13.39
CA LEU A 75 -20.74 -17.06 12.20
C LEU A 75 -19.32 -16.50 12.29
N ILE A 76 -18.78 -16.34 13.49
CA ILE A 76 -17.42 -15.84 13.69
C ILE A 76 -16.39 -16.89 13.28
N VAL A 77 -15.36 -16.47 12.56
CA VAL A 77 -14.24 -17.30 12.18
C VAL A 77 -13.59 -17.87 13.44
N GLU A 78 -13.24 -19.15 13.41
CA GLU A 78 -12.87 -19.94 14.63
C GLU A 78 -11.77 -19.27 15.46
N GLU A 79 -10.76 -18.72 14.80
CA GLU A 79 -9.62 -18.06 15.46
C GLU A 79 -10.02 -16.80 16.25
N ASP A 80 -11.13 -16.15 15.87
CA ASP A 80 -11.58 -14.89 16.49
C ASP A 80 -12.62 -15.09 17.59
N ARG A 81 -13.20 -16.32 17.72
CA ARG A 81 -14.26 -16.63 18.68
C ARG A 81 -13.87 -16.41 20.13
N GLN A 82 -12.67 -16.83 20.50
CA GLN A 82 -12.19 -16.70 21.87
C GLN A 82 -12.07 -15.22 22.29
N SER A 83 -11.47 -14.39 21.44
CA SER A 83 -11.32 -12.95 21.69
C SER A 83 -12.68 -12.26 21.77
N PHE A 84 -13.62 -12.62 20.91
CA PHE A 84 -14.98 -12.09 20.94
C PHE A 84 -15.71 -12.45 22.23
N MET A 85 -15.64 -13.71 22.66
CA MET A 85 -16.29 -14.18 23.89
C MET A 85 -15.67 -13.53 25.15
N GLU A 86 -14.37 -13.29 25.15
CA GLU A 86 -13.72 -12.57 26.25
C GLU A 86 -14.17 -11.11 26.31
N TRP A 87 -14.28 -10.45 25.17
CA TRP A 87 -14.83 -9.09 25.07
C TRP A 87 -16.28 -9.04 25.60
N CYS A 88 -17.13 -10.01 25.26
CA CYS A 88 -18.48 -10.12 25.80
C CYS A 88 -18.49 -10.23 27.32
N ARG A 89 -17.67 -11.10 27.88
CA ARG A 89 -17.57 -11.30 29.35
C ARG A 89 -17.13 -10.05 30.10
N VAL A 90 -16.21 -9.28 29.53
CA VAL A 90 -15.78 -8.00 30.11
C VAL A 90 -16.97 -7.03 30.15
N ASN A 91 -17.71 -6.89 29.03
CA ASN A 91 -18.85 -5.97 28.93
C ASN A 91 -20.06 -6.41 29.80
N GLU A 92 -20.20 -7.70 30.10
CA GLU A 92 -21.20 -8.18 31.07
C GLU A 92 -20.89 -7.75 32.51
N LYS A 93 -19.61 -7.65 32.87
CA LYS A 93 -19.16 -7.26 34.21
C LYS A 93 -19.13 -5.75 34.40
N GLU A 94 -18.57 -5.04 33.43
CA GLU A 94 -18.38 -3.59 33.47
C GLU A 94 -18.48 -2.99 32.07
N LEU A 95 -18.76 -1.69 31.98
CA LEU A 95 -18.80 -0.98 30.71
C LEU A 95 -17.37 -0.84 30.18
N ASN A 96 -17.06 -1.55 29.11
CA ASN A 96 -15.82 -1.41 28.37
C ASN A 96 -16.08 -0.76 27.01
N MET A 97 -15.58 0.45 26.81
CA MET A 97 -15.73 1.22 25.56
C MET A 97 -14.67 0.87 24.51
N GLU A 98 -13.78 -0.09 24.77
CA GLU A 98 -12.82 -0.54 23.78
C GLU A 98 -13.51 -1.33 22.67
N SER A 99 -13.18 -1.01 21.42
CA SER A 99 -13.67 -1.74 20.25
C SER A 99 -12.80 -2.95 19.97
N ILE A 100 -13.43 -4.03 19.52
CA ILE A 100 -12.70 -5.15 18.90
C ILE A 100 -13.08 -5.31 17.44
N SER A 101 -12.18 -5.89 16.66
CA SER A 101 -12.43 -6.28 15.28
C SER A 101 -12.29 -7.79 15.15
N TYR A 102 -13.20 -8.41 14.41
CA TYR A 102 -13.27 -9.85 14.20
C TYR A 102 -13.85 -10.15 12.83
N ARG A 103 -13.70 -11.40 12.37
CA ARG A 103 -14.16 -11.85 11.07
C ARG A 103 -15.42 -12.69 11.22
N VAL A 104 -16.42 -12.42 10.37
CA VAL A 104 -17.61 -13.26 10.23
C VAL A 104 -17.64 -13.92 8.86
N ARG A 105 -18.11 -15.16 8.80
CA ARG A 105 -18.28 -15.90 7.55
C ARG A 105 -19.77 -16.01 7.24
N LEU A 106 -20.18 -15.44 6.10
CA LEU A 106 -21.56 -15.48 5.61
C LEU A 106 -21.55 -15.87 4.13
N ASN A 107 -22.35 -16.85 3.77
CA ASN A 107 -22.46 -17.33 2.39
C ASN A 107 -21.13 -17.70 1.73
N GLY A 108 -20.14 -18.15 2.53
CA GLY A 108 -18.81 -18.49 2.06
C GLY A 108 -17.81 -17.32 2.00
N GLU A 109 -18.27 -16.09 2.14
CA GLU A 109 -17.44 -14.88 2.16
C GLU A 109 -17.07 -14.46 3.59
N ILE A 110 -15.91 -13.80 3.72
CA ILE A 110 -15.40 -13.28 5.00
C ILE A 110 -15.55 -11.76 5.04
N PHE A 111 -16.24 -11.29 6.08
CA PHE A 111 -16.43 -9.87 6.37
C PHE A 111 -15.71 -9.49 7.66
N TYR A 112 -15.10 -8.32 7.68
CA TYR A 112 -14.45 -7.75 8.85
C TYR A 112 -15.43 -6.83 9.57
N MET A 113 -15.71 -7.14 10.81
CA MET A 113 -16.62 -6.38 11.65
C MET A 113 -15.85 -5.73 12.80
N ARG A 114 -16.26 -4.51 13.16
CA ARG A 114 -15.82 -3.83 14.38
C ARG A 114 -17.03 -3.60 15.27
N ILE A 115 -16.91 -3.97 16.53
CA ILE A 115 -17.96 -3.81 17.53
C ILE A 115 -17.45 -2.98 18.71
N GLN A 116 -18.30 -2.13 19.26
CA GLN A 116 -18.01 -1.32 20.46
C GLN A 116 -19.27 -1.17 21.29
N THR A 117 -19.11 -1.15 22.62
CA THR A 117 -20.15 -0.86 23.61
C THR A 117 -20.12 0.62 23.97
N TYR A 118 -21.28 1.26 24.13
CA TYR A 118 -21.36 2.62 24.63
C TYR A 118 -22.31 2.78 25.84
N LEU A 119 -23.18 1.79 26.14
CA LEU A 119 -24.13 1.84 27.24
C LEU A 119 -24.25 0.46 27.88
N ARG A 120 -24.35 0.45 29.23
CA ARG A 120 -24.69 -0.71 30.04
C ARG A 120 -25.62 -0.28 31.15
N GLU A 121 -26.87 -0.74 31.11
CA GLU A 121 -27.89 -0.39 32.07
C GLU A 121 -28.40 -1.63 32.80
N GLN A 122 -28.57 -1.49 34.13
CA GLN A 122 -29.15 -2.56 34.94
C GLN A 122 -30.69 -2.43 34.93
N ARG A 123 -31.36 -3.51 34.66
CA ARG A 123 -32.82 -3.62 34.71
C ARG A 123 -33.29 -3.92 36.14
N SER A 124 -34.59 -3.69 36.37
CA SER A 124 -35.25 -3.97 37.66
C SER A 124 -35.20 -5.44 38.08
N ASP A 125 -35.04 -6.38 37.15
CA ASP A 125 -34.90 -7.81 37.38
C ASP A 125 -33.45 -8.28 37.60
N GLY A 126 -32.52 -7.35 37.72
CA GLY A 126 -31.09 -7.61 37.94
C GLY A 126 -30.26 -7.93 36.68
N SER A 127 -30.93 -8.10 35.53
CA SER A 127 -30.24 -8.29 34.24
C SER A 127 -29.68 -6.97 33.72
N PHE A 128 -28.80 -7.07 32.68
CA PHE A 128 -28.24 -5.91 32.04
C PHE A 128 -28.70 -5.81 30.57
N ASN A 129 -28.97 -4.60 30.16
CA ASN A 129 -29.04 -4.20 28.78
C ASN A 129 -27.72 -3.55 28.39
N ILE A 130 -27.05 -4.10 27.39
CA ILE A 130 -25.80 -3.62 26.86
C ILE A 130 -26.06 -3.15 25.45
N GLU A 131 -25.63 -1.93 25.11
CA GLU A 131 -25.88 -1.34 23.79
C GLU A 131 -24.57 -0.88 23.18
N GLY A 132 -24.50 -0.98 21.87
CA GLY A 132 -23.31 -0.58 21.13
C GLY A 132 -23.61 -0.36 19.67
N TYR A 133 -22.54 -0.14 18.93
CA TYR A 133 -22.58 -0.15 17.48
C TYR A 133 -21.66 -1.23 16.90
N ILE A 134 -22.00 -1.66 15.71
CA ILE A 134 -21.22 -2.58 14.88
C ILE A 134 -21.04 -1.97 13.51
N GLN A 135 -19.83 -2.06 12.98
CA GLN A 135 -19.47 -1.51 11.67
C GLN A 135 -18.86 -2.59 10.79
N ASN A 136 -19.28 -2.63 9.54
CA ASN A 136 -18.56 -3.39 8.52
C ASN A 136 -17.34 -2.57 8.06
N ILE A 137 -16.16 -3.12 8.29
CA ILE A 137 -14.87 -2.48 7.94
C ILE A 137 -14.13 -3.26 6.83
N THR A 138 -14.84 -4.11 6.09
CA THR A 138 -14.25 -4.99 5.07
C THR A 138 -13.48 -4.20 4.02
N ASP A 139 -14.08 -3.15 3.45
CA ASP A 139 -13.42 -2.30 2.45
C ASP A 139 -12.19 -1.56 3.01
N ILE A 140 -12.26 -1.18 4.29
CA ILE A 140 -11.13 -0.53 4.98
C ILE A 140 -9.97 -1.52 5.13
N GLN A 141 -10.27 -2.76 5.54
CA GLN A 141 -9.26 -3.80 5.72
C GLN A 141 -8.67 -4.26 4.38
N HIS A 142 -9.48 -4.40 3.34
CA HIS A 142 -8.98 -4.72 2.00
C HIS A 142 -8.00 -3.65 1.52
N ARG A 143 -8.40 -2.38 1.53
CA ARG A 143 -7.50 -1.27 1.15
C ARG A 143 -6.22 -1.24 1.97
N ARG A 144 -6.30 -1.48 3.27
CA ARG A 144 -5.12 -1.54 4.13
C ARG A 144 -4.20 -2.70 3.77
N ASN A 145 -4.78 -3.88 3.49
CA ASN A 145 -4.02 -5.06 3.06
C ASN A 145 -3.37 -4.84 1.70
N ASP A 146 -4.07 -4.19 0.76
CA ASP A 146 -3.52 -3.86 -0.57
C ASP A 146 -2.32 -2.91 -0.44
N ILE A 147 -2.45 -1.85 0.37
CA ILE A 147 -1.36 -0.91 0.67
C ILE A 147 -0.17 -1.66 1.30
N ASN A 148 -0.41 -2.52 2.30
CA ASN A 148 0.64 -3.31 2.93
C ASN A 148 1.31 -4.24 1.92
N THR A 149 0.55 -4.93 1.08
CA THR A 149 1.06 -5.83 0.05
C THR A 149 1.95 -5.08 -0.95
N LEU A 150 1.49 -3.93 -1.44
CA LEU A 150 2.27 -3.07 -2.33
C LEU A 150 3.55 -2.57 -1.65
N THR A 151 3.45 -2.13 -0.39
CA THR A 151 4.61 -1.68 0.40
C THR A 151 5.63 -2.81 0.58
N HIS A 152 5.17 -4.02 0.89
CA HIS A 152 6.04 -5.19 0.97
C HIS A 152 6.70 -5.54 -0.37
N ALA A 153 5.95 -5.48 -1.47
CA ALA A 153 6.50 -5.73 -2.81
C ALA A 153 7.60 -4.71 -3.16
N ILE A 154 7.36 -3.43 -2.91
CA ILE A 154 8.32 -2.35 -3.16
C ILE A 154 9.57 -2.50 -2.26
N ASN A 155 9.39 -2.87 -0.98
CA ASN A 155 10.51 -3.08 -0.05
C ASN A 155 11.38 -4.29 -0.40
N ASN A 156 10.82 -5.30 -1.06
CA ASN A 156 11.55 -6.48 -1.52
C ASN A 156 12.03 -6.37 -2.98
N ALA A 157 11.76 -5.27 -3.66
CA ALA A 157 12.28 -5.02 -5.00
C ALA A 157 13.82 -4.97 -4.99
N LYS A 158 14.44 -5.43 -6.08
CA LYS A 158 15.89 -5.35 -6.28
C LYS A 158 16.34 -3.94 -6.66
N GLU A 159 15.42 -3.16 -7.21
CA GLU A 159 15.62 -1.75 -7.56
C GLU A 159 15.74 -0.90 -6.30
N SER A 160 16.60 0.10 -6.37
CA SER A 160 16.70 1.17 -5.39
C SER A 160 15.59 2.19 -5.68
N ILE A 161 14.61 2.33 -4.77
CA ILE A 161 13.43 3.18 -4.97
C ILE A 161 13.39 4.23 -3.86
N PHE A 162 13.27 5.50 -4.24
CA PHE A 162 12.99 6.57 -3.30
C PHE A 162 12.02 7.58 -3.89
N ALA A 163 11.40 8.36 -3.01
CA ALA A 163 10.66 9.56 -3.39
C ALA A 163 11.07 10.74 -2.52
N ALA A 164 11.16 11.92 -3.12
CA ALA A 164 11.49 13.15 -2.42
C ALA A 164 10.63 14.32 -2.89
N LYS A 165 10.44 15.30 -2.00
CA LYS A 165 9.79 16.57 -2.33
C LYS A 165 10.69 17.45 -3.22
N PRO A 166 10.16 18.51 -3.81
CA PRO A 166 10.96 19.49 -4.58
C PRO A 166 12.15 20.05 -3.79
N ASP A 167 12.02 20.20 -2.47
CA ASP A 167 13.09 20.68 -1.58
C ASP A 167 14.11 19.61 -1.21
N GLY A 168 13.99 18.40 -1.77
CA GLY A 168 14.85 17.25 -1.54
C GLY A 168 14.52 16.42 -0.29
N THR A 169 13.49 16.76 0.49
CA THR A 169 13.09 15.96 1.66
C THR A 169 12.64 14.57 1.22
N ILE A 170 13.25 13.53 1.76
CA ILE A 170 12.87 12.15 1.45
C ILE A 170 11.55 11.83 2.13
N ILE A 171 10.56 11.39 1.34
CA ILE A 171 9.22 10.99 1.84
C ILE A 171 9.00 9.49 1.77
N PHE A 172 9.79 8.79 0.98
CA PHE A 172 9.78 7.35 0.85
C PHE A 172 11.15 6.83 0.44
N ALA A 173 11.54 5.68 0.99
CA ALA A 173 12.73 4.94 0.57
C ALA A 173 12.48 3.45 0.82
N ASN A 174 12.73 2.59 -0.17
CA ASN A 174 12.63 1.17 0.03
C ASN A 174 13.89 0.61 0.71
N ARG A 175 13.81 -0.63 1.20
CA ARG A 175 14.92 -1.30 1.88
C ARG A 175 16.21 -1.30 1.04
N ARG A 176 16.11 -1.46 -0.27
CA ARG A 176 17.27 -1.48 -1.16
C ARG A 176 17.97 -0.12 -1.22
N PHE A 177 17.22 0.97 -1.31
CA PHE A 177 17.77 2.33 -1.24
C PHE A 177 18.50 2.56 0.09
N LEU A 178 17.84 2.26 1.22
CA LEU A 178 18.41 2.43 2.56
C LEU A 178 19.72 1.66 2.71
N TYR A 179 19.73 0.40 2.33
CA TYR A 179 20.91 -0.46 2.35
C TYR A 179 22.06 0.12 1.53
N ASN A 180 21.80 0.53 0.29
CA ASN A 180 22.83 1.05 -0.62
C ASN A 180 23.49 2.34 -0.11
N HIS A 181 22.72 3.14 0.65
CA HIS A 181 23.19 4.41 1.22
C HIS A 181 23.63 4.31 2.68
N GLY A 182 23.60 3.11 3.27
CA GLY A 182 24.03 2.86 4.65
C GLY A 182 23.13 3.52 5.70
N ILE A 183 21.83 3.66 5.38
CA ILE A 183 20.80 4.22 6.27
C ILE A 183 20.13 3.06 7.00
N SER A 184 19.91 3.20 8.31
CA SER A 184 19.17 2.20 9.09
C SER A 184 17.68 2.14 8.70
N GLU A 185 17.09 0.95 8.64
CA GLU A 185 15.65 0.79 8.39
C GLU A 185 14.76 1.48 9.45
N ASN A 186 15.31 1.73 10.65
CA ASN A 186 14.60 2.41 11.74
C ASN A 186 14.88 3.92 11.81
N GLU A 187 15.65 4.46 10.88
CA GLU A 187 15.97 5.88 10.84
C GLU A 187 14.79 6.69 10.31
N ASP A 188 14.54 7.85 10.93
CA ASP A 188 13.51 8.78 10.45
C ASP A 188 13.98 9.48 9.17
N ILE A 189 13.61 8.93 8.03
CA ILE A 189 13.98 9.45 6.71
C ILE A 189 13.38 10.83 6.40
N SER A 190 12.32 11.26 7.11
CA SER A 190 11.68 12.56 6.89
C SER A 190 12.57 13.74 7.23
N GLN A 191 13.64 13.52 7.99
CA GLN A 191 14.66 14.51 8.33
C GLN A 191 15.81 14.54 7.33
N LEU A 192 15.85 13.58 6.40
CA LEU A 192 16.94 13.45 5.44
C LEU A 192 16.61 14.22 4.15
N LYS A 193 17.65 14.84 3.61
CA LYS A 193 17.60 15.42 2.27
C LYS A 193 18.36 14.52 1.29
N ILE A 194 17.79 14.30 0.11
CA ILE A 194 18.40 13.41 -0.90
C ILE A 194 19.84 13.84 -1.25
N TYR A 195 20.11 15.12 -1.33
CA TYR A 195 21.46 15.64 -1.64
C TYR A 195 22.48 15.46 -0.50
N ASN A 196 22.05 15.11 0.72
CA ASN A 196 22.95 14.71 1.79
C ASN A 196 23.29 13.21 1.75
N VAL A 197 22.56 12.45 0.97
CA VAL A 197 22.62 10.99 0.89
C VAL A 197 23.18 10.52 -0.44
N ALA A 198 22.71 11.09 -1.55
CA ALA A 198 23.09 10.71 -2.90
C ALA A 198 24.34 11.47 -3.34
N ALA A 199 25.45 10.75 -3.56
CA ALA A 199 26.74 11.34 -3.91
C ALA A 199 26.80 11.96 -5.31
N ASP A 200 25.93 11.56 -6.22
CA ASP A 200 25.79 12.13 -7.58
C ASP A 200 25.00 13.44 -7.60
N MET A 201 24.31 13.76 -6.51
CA MET A 201 23.55 15.00 -6.33
C MET A 201 23.92 15.64 -4.97
N PRO A 202 25.14 16.10 -4.78
CA PRO A 202 25.65 16.49 -3.46
C PRO A 202 25.15 17.84 -2.95
N THR A 203 24.37 18.57 -3.75
CA THR A 203 23.81 19.87 -3.38
C THR A 203 22.34 20.00 -3.78
N GLN A 204 21.66 20.97 -3.17
CA GLN A 204 20.27 21.27 -3.52
C GLN A 204 20.14 21.74 -4.98
N GLU A 205 21.12 22.45 -5.49
CA GLU A 205 21.15 22.93 -6.88
C GLU A 205 21.22 21.73 -7.85
N ALA A 206 22.07 20.73 -7.55
CA ALA A 206 22.16 19.49 -8.35
C ALA A 206 20.83 18.70 -8.34
N TRP A 207 20.16 18.65 -7.18
CA TRP A 207 18.82 18.08 -7.08
C TRP A 207 17.81 18.84 -7.91
N ASN A 208 17.78 20.18 -7.79
CA ASN A 208 16.86 21.04 -8.56
C ASN A 208 17.09 20.90 -10.07
N GLU A 209 18.35 20.76 -10.52
CA GLU A 209 18.66 20.54 -11.93
C GLU A 209 18.13 19.19 -12.42
N ARG A 210 18.31 18.13 -11.63
CA ARG A 210 17.75 16.81 -11.93
C ARG A 210 16.22 16.86 -12.02
N CYS A 211 15.55 17.63 -11.16
CA CYS A 211 14.10 17.80 -11.18
C CYS A 211 13.60 18.55 -12.43
N LYS A 212 14.37 19.49 -12.97
CA LYS A 212 14.00 20.21 -14.21
C LYS A 212 13.96 19.30 -15.42
N ASP A 213 14.80 18.26 -15.47
CA ASP A 213 14.80 17.27 -16.55
C ASP A 213 13.51 16.43 -16.57
N VAL A 214 12.78 16.41 -15.45
CA VAL A 214 11.48 15.73 -15.30
C VAL A 214 10.37 16.76 -15.46
N ILE A 215 10.04 17.10 -16.68
CA ILE A 215 8.97 18.09 -17.00
C ILE A 215 7.62 17.53 -16.56
N HIS A 216 6.71 18.41 -16.09
CA HIS A 216 5.35 18.14 -15.61
C HIS A 216 4.69 16.90 -16.20
N GLY A 217 4.57 15.82 -15.38
CA GLY A 217 3.99 14.54 -15.80
C GLY A 217 4.90 13.67 -16.71
N GLY A 218 6.16 14.08 -16.93
CA GLY A 218 7.14 13.35 -17.71
C GLY A 218 8.06 12.45 -16.87
N SER A 219 9.03 11.87 -17.56
CA SER A 219 10.09 11.06 -16.95
C SER A 219 11.45 11.43 -17.54
N SER A 220 12.51 11.24 -16.76
CA SER A 220 13.89 11.39 -17.21
C SER A 220 14.70 10.15 -16.84
N ASN A 221 15.48 9.63 -17.81
CA ASN A 221 16.40 8.52 -17.57
C ASN A 221 17.75 9.06 -17.15
N PHE A 222 18.42 8.35 -16.25
CA PHE A 222 19.72 8.73 -15.76
C PHE A 222 20.65 7.52 -15.56
N VAL A 223 21.95 7.78 -15.59
CA VAL A 223 22.98 6.87 -15.10
C VAL A 223 23.72 7.60 -14.00
N ALA A 224 23.84 6.98 -12.83
CA ALA A 224 24.50 7.55 -11.66
C ALA A 224 25.60 6.64 -11.15
N HIS A 225 26.65 7.22 -10.60
CA HIS A 225 27.77 6.51 -10.00
C HIS A 225 27.96 6.96 -8.56
N HIS A 226 27.81 6.04 -7.61
CA HIS A 226 27.95 6.31 -6.19
C HIS A 226 29.12 5.54 -5.58
N PRO A 227 29.92 6.14 -4.70
CA PRO A 227 30.80 5.36 -3.85
C PRO A 227 29.95 4.48 -2.93
N SER A 228 30.19 3.17 -2.98
CA SER A 228 29.51 2.24 -2.06
C SER A 228 29.97 2.51 -0.64
N LYS A 229 29.04 2.78 0.26
CA LYS A 229 29.33 2.88 1.69
C LYS A 229 29.61 1.51 2.33
N ILE A 230 29.28 0.42 1.62
CA ILE A 230 29.39 -0.94 2.13
C ILE A 230 30.68 -1.63 1.65
N ASN A 231 31.02 -1.54 0.36
CA ASN A 231 32.07 -2.37 -0.26
C ASN A 231 33.29 -1.58 -0.78
N LYS A 232 33.47 -0.32 -0.40
CA LYS A 232 34.55 0.58 -0.88
C LYS A 232 34.69 0.66 -2.41
N GLY A 233 33.72 0.24 -3.19
CA GLY A 233 33.69 0.30 -4.65
C GLY A 233 32.77 1.41 -5.16
N ILE A 234 32.69 1.54 -6.48
CA ILE A 234 31.72 2.40 -7.14
C ILE A 234 30.54 1.53 -7.57
N LEU A 235 29.36 1.91 -7.15
CA LEU A 235 28.09 1.36 -7.63
C LEU A 235 27.63 2.20 -8.83
N ALA A 236 27.15 1.55 -9.87
CA ALA A 236 26.57 2.20 -11.04
C ALA A 236 25.09 1.86 -11.10
N TYR A 237 24.26 2.88 -11.25
CA TYR A 237 22.82 2.76 -11.36
C TYR A 237 22.32 3.30 -12.68
N GLU A 238 21.42 2.58 -13.31
CA GLU A 238 20.60 3.05 -14.42
C GLU A 238 19.17 3.16 -13.91
N GLY A 239 18.52 4.30 -14.12
CA GLY A 239 17.20 4.50 -13.55
C GLY A 239 16.37 5.52 -14.29
N THR A 240 15.13 5.64 -13.84
CA THR A 240 14.16 6.62 -14.34
C THR A 240 13.58 7.39 -13.15
N MET A 241 13.43 8.67 -13.32
CA MET A 241 12.77 9.56 -12.36
C MET A 241 11.47 10.11 -12.95
N TYR A 242 10.42 10.16 -12.13
CA TYR A 242 9.09 10.64 -12.47
C TYR A 242 8.67 11.76 -11.54
N ASN A 243 7.93 12.74 -12.07
CA ASN A 243 7.18 13.70 -11.26
C ASN A 243 5.77 13.15 -11.04
N VAL A 244 5.32 13.14 -9.80
CA VAL A 244 3.99 12.71 -9.39
C VAL A 244 3.36 13.84 -8.57
N THR A 245 2.20 14.32 -9.00
CA THR A 245 1.39 15.28 -8.26
C THR A 245 0.21 14.54 -7.65
N ASN A 246 0.00 14.68 -6.34
CA ASN A 246 -1.14 14.09 -5.64
C ASN A 246 -2.42 14.92 -5.84
N ASP A 247 -3.57 14.40 -5.37
CA ASP A 247 -4.88 15.06 -5.47
C ASP A 247 -4.93 16.42 -4.74
N SER A 248 -4.01 16.67 -3.80
CA SER A 248 -3.87 17.94 -3.07
C SER A 248 -2.98 18.95 -3.80
N GLY A 249 -2.43 18.59 -4.98
CA GLY A 249 -1.53 19.43 -5.75
C GLY A 249 -0.08 19.43 -5.26
N GLU A 250 0.30 18.55 -4.33
CA GLU A 250 1.67 18.43 -3.86
C GLU A 250 2.49 17.58 -4.83
N GLU A 251 3.64 18.13 -5.24
CA GLU A 251 4.58 17.45 -6.14
C GLU A 251 5.58 16.58 -5.37
N SER A 252 5.92 15.45 -5.95
CA SER A 252 6.98 14.55 -5.50
C SER A 252 7.71 13.92 -6.68
N TYR A 253 8.99 13.63 -6.50
CA TYR A 253 9.85 13.02 -7.49
C TYR A 253 10.19 11.59 -7.05
N TRP A 254 9.81 10.62 -7.88
CA TRP A 254 10.01 9.20 -7.65
C TRP A 254 11.13 8.68 -8.53
N SER A 255 12.09 8.00 -7.94
CA SER A 255 13.21 7.40 -8.64
C SER A 255 13.21 5.89 -8.48
N PHE A 256 13.40 5.19 -9.61
CA PHE A 256 13.56 3.74 -9.72
C PHE A 256 14.89 3.47 -10.39
N ALA A 257 15.84 2.89 -9.66
CA ALA A 257 17.20 2.71 -10.13
C ALA A 257 17.67 1.26 -9.97
N HIS A 258 18.13 0.67 -11.07
CA HIS A 258 18.68 -0.67 -11.13
C HIS A 258 20.20 -0.63 -10.99
N ASP A 259 20.78 -1.51 -10.17
CA ASP A 259 22.23 -1.66 -10.02
C ASP A 259 22.79 -2.39 -11.23
N ILE A 260 23.59 -1.68 -12.05
CA ILE A 260 24.23 -2.20 -13.25
C ILE A 260 25.74 -2.47 -13.04
N SER A 261 26.21 -2.43 -11.80
CA SER A 261 27.63 -2.57 -11.48
C SER A 261 28.22 -3.90 -11.96
N GLU A 262 27.47 -4.99 -11.87
CA GLU A 262 27.90 -6.29 -12.40
C GLU A 262 27.97 -6.29 -13.93
N ARG A 263 26.95 -5.74 -14.60
CA ARG A 263 26.92 -5.63 -16.06
C ARG A 263 28.16 -4.87 -16.55
N ILE A 264 28.46 -3.70 -15.98
CA ILE A 264 29.63 -2.91 -16.35
C ILE A 264 30.94 -3.66 -16.10
N ARG A 265 31.05 -4.40 -14.99
CA ARG A 265 32.24 -5.22 -14.70
C ARG A 265 32.43 -6.33 -15.74
N TYR A 266 31.37 -7.05 -16.09
CA TYR A 266 31.42 -8.10 -17.11
C TYR A 266 31.77 -7.54 -18.50
N GLU A 267 31.16 -6.43 -18.89
CA GLU A 267 31.47 -5.76 -20.16
C GLU A 267 32.94 -5.33 -20.23
N ALA A 268 33.46 -4.74 -19.16
CA ALA A 268 34.90 -4.37 -19.07
C ALA A 268 35.80 -5.60 -19.13
N GLN A 269 35.45 -6.69 -18.45
CA GLN A 269 36.18 -7.95 -18.50
C GLN A 269 36.22 -8.57 -19.91
N ILE A 270 35.05 -8.62 -20.57
CA ILE A 270 34.95 -9.11 -21.96
C ILE A 270 35.79 -8.25 -22.87
N LYS A 271 35.72 -6.93 -22.76
CA LYS A 271 36.53 -6.01 -23.55
C LYS A 271 38.03 -6.25 -23.34
N ARG A 272 38.48 -6.44 -22.09
CA ARG A 272 39.86 -6.73 -21.74
C ARG A 272 40.30 -8.08 -22.33
N LEU A 273 39.50 -9.13 -22.20
CA LEU A 273 39.78 -10.46 -22.77
C LEU A 273 39.93 -10.40 -24.30
N ASN A 274 39.02 -9.68 -24.95
CA ASN A 274 39.07 -9.50 -26.40
C ASN A 274 40.36 -8.78 -26.84
N GLN A 275 40.78 -7.72 -26.11
CA GLN A 275 42.04 -7.02 -26.38
C GLN A 275 43.27 -7.94 -26.19
N ILE A 276 43.31 -8.74 -25.12
CA ILE A 276 44.39 -9.71 -24.88
C ILE A 276 44.40 -10.74 -26.01
N MET A 277 43.25 -11.29 -26.39
CA MET A 277 43.10 -12.27 -27.46
C MET A 277 43.58 -11.69 -28.79
N ASP A 278 43.11 -10.51 -29.18
CA ASP A 278 43.56 -9.82 -30.41
C ASP A 278 45.07 -9.57 -30.43
N THR A 279 45.63 -9.07 -29.31
CA THR A 279 47.06 -8.84 -29.20
C THR A 279 47.85 -10.12 -29.31
N THR A 280 47.40 -11.18 -28.61
CA THR A 280 48.06 -12.49 -28.63
C THR A 280 48.04 -13.11 -30.04
N ILE A 281 46.88 -13.15 -30.65
CA ILE A 281 46.67 -13.76 -31.97
C ILE A 281 47.41 -12.98 -33.08
N ASN A 282 47.44 -11.64 -32.98
CA ASN A 282 48.18 -10.81 -33.97
C ASN A 282 49.69 -10.87 -33.84
N ASN A 283 50.23 -11.27 -32.66
CA ASN A 283 51.65 -11.46 -32.44
C ASN A 283 52.14 -12.91 -32.71
N LEU A 284 51.24 -13.82 -33.03
CA LEU A 284 51.65 -15.18 -33.43
C LEU A 284 52.33 -15.17 -34.80
N PRO A 285 53.42 -15.93 -34.99
CA PRO A 285 54.12 -16.04 -36.28
C PRO A 285 53.40 -16.97 -37.25
N ALA A 286 52.13 -17.15 -37.11
CA ALA A 286 51.25 -18.01 -37.91
C ALA A 286 50.00 -17.26 -38.39
N GLY A 287 49.66 -17.40 -39.66
CA GLY A 287 48.42 -16.86 -40.20
C GLY A 287 47.20 -17.64 -39.69
N ILE A 288 46.34 -16.96 -38.93
CA ILE A 288 45.10 -17.51 -38.39
C ILE A 288 43.92 -16.93 -39.17
N VAL A 289 43.04 -17.81 -39.65
CA VAL A 289 41.86 -17.46 -40.43
C VAL A 289 40.66 -18.20 -39.84
N VAL A 290 39.61 -17.49 -39.59
CA VAL A 290 38.30 -18.06 -39.21
C VAL A 290 37.31 -17.75 -40.32
N LYS A 291 36.59 -18.79 -40.79
CA LYS A 291 35.55 -18.68 -41.84
C LYS A 291 34.23 -19.26 -41.37
N GLU A 292 33.14 -18.68 -41.84
CA GLU A 292 31.78 -19.16 -41.60
C GLU A 292 31.42 -20.24 -42.61
N ILE A 293 31.09 -21.43 -42.14
CA ILE A 293 30.84 -22.60 -43.02
C ILE A 293 29.52 -22.43 -43.80
N ASN A 294 28.51 -21.82 -43.18
CA ASN A 294 27.16 -21.73 -43.78
C ASN A 294 26.94 -20.49 -44.65
N ASN A 295 27.99 -19.71 -44.94
CA ASN A 295 27.91 -18.47 -45.70
C ASN A 295 29.08 -18.34 -46.68
N ASP A 296 29.17 -19.25 -47.62
CA ASP A 296 30.18 -19.34 -48.67
C ASP A 296 31.64 -19.19 -48.15
N PHE A 297 31.92 -19.76 -46.99
CA PHE A 297 33.22 -19.66 -46.33
C PHE A 297 33.69 -18.21 -46.14
N ARG A 298 32.74 -17.31 -45.88
CA ARG A 298 33.04 -15.89 -45.60
C ARG A 298 34.04 -15.77 -44.46
N TYR A 299 35.02 -14.90 -44.62
CA TYR A 299 36.01 -14.61 -43.56
C TYR A 299 35.33 -13.85 -42.43
N ILE A 300 35.38 -14.43 -41.22
CA ILE A 300 34.93 -13.79 -40.00
C ILE A 300 36.07 -13.07 -39.32
N TYR A 301 37.28 -13.69 -39.34
CA TYR A 301 38.43 -13.14 -38.66
C TYR A 301 39.71 -13.53 -39.44
N ARG A 302 40.71 -12.59 -39.46
CA ARG A 302 42.07 -12.82 -39.92
C ARG A 302 42.99 -12.08 -38.98
N ASN A 303 44.07 -12.74 -38.54
CA ASN A 303 45.12 -12.04 -37.82
C ASN A 303 46.06 -11.30 -38.75
N ARG A 304 46.94 -10.43 -38.17
CA ARG A 304 47.88 -9.63 -38.96
C ARG A 304 48.79 -10.45 -39.88
N GLU A 305 49.25 -11.63 -39.44
CA GLU A 305 50.12 -12.49 -40.23
C GLU A 305 49.39 -13.14 -41.44
N ALA A 306 48.13 -13.53 -41.25
CA ALA A 306 47.28 -14.02 -42.35
C ALA A 306 47.04 -12.94 -43.41
N TYR A 307 46.82 -11.69 -42.98
CA TYR A 307 46.61 -10.56 -43.87
C TYR A 307 47.89 -10.24 -44.67
N ASN A 308 49.06 -10.21 -44.02
CA ASN A 308 50.35 -9.95 -44.67
C ASN A 308 50.67 -11.03 -45.72
N ARG A 309 50.43 -12.31 -45.42
CA ARG A 309 50.69 -13.42 -46.39
C ARG A 309 49.81 -13.38 -47.62
N ASP A 310 48.58 -12.90 -47.52
CA ASP A 310 47.72 -12.74 -48.68
C ASP A 310 48.16 -11.56 -49.61
N LEU A 311 48.77 -10.53 -49.04
CA LEU A 311 49.33 -9.42 -49.80
C LEU A 311 50.58 -9.80 -50.62
N TYR A 312 51.38 -10.76 -50.11
CA TYR A 312 52.58 -11.25 -50.82
C TYR A 312 52.28 -12.35 -51.88
N LYS A 313 51.02 -12.78 -52.04
CA LYS A 313 50.62 -13.73 -53.08
C LYS A 313 50.09 -13.06 -54.36
N ASN A 314 49.99 -11.75 -54.40
CA ASN A 314 49.52 -10.96 -55.53
C ASN A 314 50.64 -10.19 -56.24
N ASP A 315 51.89 -10.47 -55.87
CA ASP A 315 53.08 -10.13 -56.65
C ASP A 315 53.68 -11.44 -57.25
#